data_e200402986ccf893dd5b652ddcfe661e
#
_entry.id   e200402986ccf893dd5b652ddcfe661e
#
_cell.length_a   1.000
_cell.length_b   1.000
_cell.length_c   1.000
_cell.angle_alpha   90.00
_cell.angle_beta   90.00
_cell.angle_gamma   90.00
#
_symmetry.space_group_name_H-M   'P 1'
#
loop_
_entity.id
_entity.type
_entity.pdbx_description
1 polymer ?
#
loop_
_entity_poly.entity_id
_entity_poly.type
_entity_poly.pdbx_seq_one_letter_code
_entity_poly.pdbx_strand_id
1 'polypeptide(L)'
;YAGPHEPCHKGRTVSDADISITPVTDKRGRAEFVDIAYRLNAHDPNWVPPLRMEALELLTPGKNPFFEHADVQLFIARRDGRAVGRISAHIDRLALAMPPAQGMGPGTGNWGLFEAEDEATARALIAAAEDWLRGKGMTRVLAPISLSIWEEPGQLVRGHDHPPVVMMGHQDARYAGWFEALGYTVAKRLFTYELDITKEFPPLVQRIVASGEKNPRIRVRDVDKSRFDAEAAIILETLNDAWADNWGFVPITPAEVAYTGKKLKPLVREDLIMIAEYEGEPVAFMMTLPDLNEAIRPMRGRLFPFNWIRLLSWLRKPRPRAMRVPLMGVRKHLQSSRLASQLAFMMIEFIRRNAIARYGSVRGEIGWILDDNQGMRAIADT
;
A
#
# COMPACT_ATOMS: atom_id res chain seq x y z
N TYR A 1 -4.55 -34.07 -55.46
CA TYR A 1 -4.81 -34.99 -54.33
C TYR A 1 -5.06 -34.14 -53.07
N ALA A 2 -6.31 -34.14 -52.59
CA ALA A 2 -6.75 -33.48 -51.38
C ALA A 2 -6.54 -34.43 -50.19
N GLY A 3 -5.81 -33.99 -49.19
CA GLY A 3 -5.73 -34.67 -47.88
C GLY A 3 -6.74 -34.04 -46.92
N PRO A 4 -7.26 -34.78 -45.91
CA PRO A 4 -8.35 -34.31 -45.08
C PRO A 4 -7.86 -33.27 -44.06
N HIS A 5 -8.60 -32.18 -43.93
CA HIS A 5 -8.48 -31.18 -42.88
C HIS A 5 -8.92 -31.79 -41.54
N GLU A 6 -8.00 -31.86 -40.58
CA GLU A 6 -8.34 -32.06 -39.19
C GLU A 6 -9.11 -30.84 -38.63
N PRO A 7 -10.15 -31.01 -37.83
CA PRO A 7 -10.89 -29.91 -37.26
C PRO A 7 -10.08 -29.26 -36.15
N CYS A 8 -9.84 -27.97 -36.32
CA CYS A 8 -9.31 -27.07 -35.27
C CYS A 8 -10.14 -27.21 -34.01
N HIS A 9 -9.51 -27.61 -32.90
CA HIS A 9 -10.12 -27.63 -31.58
C HIS A 9 -10.60 -26.21 -31.26
N LYS A 10 -11.90 -25.98 -31.37
CA LYS A 10 -12.57 -24.79 -30.82
C LYS A 10 -12.33 -24.80 -29.33
N GLY A 11 -11.58 -23.83 -28.83
CA GLY A 11 -11.45 -23.57 -27.41
C GLY A 11 -12.84 -23.49 -26.80
N ARG A 12 -13.06 -24.27 -25.76
CA ARG A 12 -14.30 -24.32 -24.97
C ARG A 12 -14.55 -22.90 -24.44
N THR A 13 -15.54 -22.19 -24.98
CA THR A 13 -16.06 -20.96 -24.38
C THR A 13 -16.59 -21.34 -23.00
N VAL A 14 -15.91 -20.88 -21.94
CA VAL A 14 -16.35 -21.11 -20.57
C VAL A 14 -17.66 -20.35 -20.36
N SER A 15 -18.73 -21.06 -20.04
CA SER A 15 -20.05 -20.48 -19.79
C SER A 15 -20.03 -19.81 -18.40
N ASP A 16 -20.59 -18.60 -18.29
CA ASP A 16 -20.80 -17.88 -17.02
C ASP A 16 -21.67 -18.69 -16.02
N ALA A 17 -22.40 -19.71 -16.51
CA ALA A 17 -23.36 -20.52 -15.76
C ALA A 17 -22.72 -21.45 -14.69
N ASP A 18 -21.40 -21.65 -14.73
CA ASP A 18 -20.71 -22.63 -13.87
C ASP A 18 -19.99 -22.00 -12.67
N ILE A 19 -20.10 -20.68 -12.45
CA ILE A 19 -19.41 -19.97 -11.36
C ILE A 19 -20.38 -19.70 -10.22
N SER A 20 -20.10 -20.26 -9.04
CA SER A 20 -20.83 -19.97 -7.81
C SER A 20 -20.03 -19.05 -6.89
N ILE A 21 -20.72 -18.06 -6.28
CA ILE A 21 -20.11 -17.14 -5.32
C ILE A 21 -20.62 -17.51 -3.91
N THR A 22 -19.68 -17.72 -2.99
CA THR A 22 -19.98 -18.07 -1.61
C THR A 22 -19.41 -17.03 -0.63
N PRO A 23 -20.23 -16.54 0.32
CA PRO A 23 -19.71 -15.67 1.38
C PRO A 23 -18.84 -16.48 2.35
N VAL A 24 -17.78 -15.82 2.85
CA VAL A 24 -16.91 -16.40 3.89
C VAL A 24 -17.46 -16.01 5.25
N THR A 25 -17.76 -17.01 6.08
CA THR A 25 -18.39 -16.80 7.39
C THR A 25 -17.54 -17.30 8.56
N ASP A 26 -16.53 -18.12 8.30
CA ASP A 26 -15.77 -18.79 9.34
C ASP A 26 -14.23 -18.69 9.14
N LYS A 27 -13.49 -19.22 10.11
CA LYS A 27 -12.01 -19.21 10.10
C LYS A 27 -11.44 -20.06 8.94
N ARG A 28 -12.09 -21.16 8.58
CA ARG A 28 -11.65 -22.04 7.50
C ARG A 28 -11.79 -21.34 6.15
N GLY A 29 -12.92 -20.70 5.92
CA GLY A 29 -13.14 -19.90 4.72
C GLY A 29 -12.16 -18.72 4.61
N ARG A 30 -11.82 -18.06 5.73
CA ARG A 30 -10.77 -17.01 5.70
C ARG A 30 -9.40 -17.57 5.33
N ALA A 31 -9.05 -18.75 5.83
CA ALA A 31 -7.81 -19.40 5.44
C ALA A 31 -7.77 -19.74 3.95
N GLU A 32 -8.86 -20.30 3.41
CA GLU A 32 -9.00 -20.58 1.98
C GLU A 32 -8.95 -19.30 1.15
N PHE A 33 -9.63 -18.24 1.58
CA PHE A 33 -9.60 -16.92 0.94
C PHE A 33 -8.17 -16.39 0.81
N VAL A 34 -7.36 -16.50 1.85
CA VAL A 34 -5.94 -16.13 1.82
C VAL A 34 -5.18 -17.00 0.83
N ASP A 35 -5.35 -18.32 0.88
CA ASP A 35 -4.59 -19.28 0.06
C ASP A 35 -4.85 -19.13 -1.45
N ILE A 36 -6.00 -18.58 -1.86
CA ILE A 36 -6.31 -18.30 -3.27
C ILE A 36 -5.26 -17.39 -3.90
N ALA A 37 -4.85 -16.30 -3.21
CA ALA A 37 -3.84 -15.38 -3.75
C ALA A 37 -2.49 -16.08 -3.98
N TYR A 38 -2.06 -16.92 -3.05
CA TYR A 38 -0.79 -17.66 -3.19
C TYR A 38 -0.80 -18.61 -4.37
N ARG A 39 -1.96 -19.20 -4.65
CA ARG A 39 -2.11 -20.12 -5.78
C ARG A 39 -2.18 -19.39 -7.11
N LEU A 40 -2.98 -18.31 -7.18
CA LEU A 40 -3.19 -17.58 -8.44
C LEU A 40 -1.96 -16.79 -8.88
N ASN A 41 -1.20 -16.24 -7.93
CA ASN A 41 0.01 -15.47 -8.22
C ASN A 41 1.30 -16.31 -8.21
N ALA A 42 1.22 -17.65 -8.04
CA ALA A 42 2.40 -18.52 -7.97
C ALA A 42 3.25 -18.51 -9.25
N HIS A 43 2.67 -18.14 -10.38
CA HIS A 43 3.32 -18.07 -11.68
C HIS A 43 4.11 -16.77 -11.89
N ASP A 44 3.80 -15.72 -11.13
CA ASP A 44 4.48 -14.43 -11.26
C ASP A 44 5.76 -14.39 -10.41
N PRO A 45 6.95 -14.32 -11.03
CA PRO A 45 8.20 -14.27 -10.29
C PRO A 45 8.39 -12.97 -9.52
N ASN A 46 7.66 -11.91 -9.85
CA ASN A 46 7.73 -10.61 -9.21
C ASN A 46 6.75 -10.45 -8.06
N TRP A 47 5.72 -11.28 -7.98
CA TRP A 47 4.81 -11.24 -6.85
C TRP A 47 5.51 -11.62 -5.56
N VAL A 48 5.38 -10.80 -4.51
CA VAL A 48 5.95 -11.05 -3.17
C VAL A 48 4.84 -11.57 -2.25
N PRO A 49 4.84 -12.87 -1.93
CA PRO A 49 3.85 -13.42 -1.01
C PRO A 49 3.98 -12.79 0.39
N PRO A 50 2.93 -12.16 0.95
CA PRO A 50 2.95 -11.73 2.33
C PRO A 50 3.09 -12.92 3.27
N LEU A 51 3.52 -12.70 4.51
CA LEU A 51 3.52 -13.77 5.50
C LEU A 51 2.08 -14.21 5.77
N ARG A 52 1.80 -15.51 5.62
CA ARG A 52 0.45 -16.06 5.71
C ARG A 52 -0.24 -15.75 7.05
N MET A 53 0.54 -15.67 8.12
CA MET A 53 0.03 -15.27 9.44
C MET A 53 -0.50 -13.83 9.43
N GLU A 54 0.22 -12.90 8.81
CA GLU A 54 -0.17 -11.50 8.72
C GLU A 54 -1.38 -11.32 7.83
N ALA A 55 -1.44 -12.03 6.68
CA ALA A 55 -2.59 -12.02 5.80
C ALA A 55 -3.87 -12.54 6.49
N LEU A 56 -3.76 -13.56 7.35
CA LEU A 56 -4.87 -14.06 8.15
C LEU A 56 -5.27 -13.09 9.27
N GLU A 57 -4.29 -12.46 9.91
CA GLU A 57 -4.53 -11.49 10.98
C GLU A 57 -5.26 -10.25 10.44
N LEU A 58 -4.85 -9.76 9.28
CA LEU A 58 -5.48 -8.63 8.56
C LEU A 58 -7.00 -8.86 8.38
N LEU A 59 -7.42 -10.11 8.12
CA LEU A 59 -8.81 -10.49 7.88
C LEU A 59 -9.56 -10.98 9.13
N THR A 60 -8.97 -10.88 10.31
CA THR A 60 -9.56 -11.42 11.53
C THR A 60 -10.19 -10.31 12.36
N PRO A 61 -11.54 -10.27 12.48
CA PRO A 61 -12.22 -9.38 13.40
C PRO A 61 -11.69 -9.58 14.84
N GLY A 62 -11.56 -8.49 15.59
CA GLY A 62 -10.99 -8.48 16.94
C GLY A 62 -9.45 -8.50 17.02
N LYS A 63 -8.76 -8.70 15.87
CA LYS A 63 -7.31 -8.51 15.76
C LYS A 63 -6.96 -7.25 14.98
N ASN A 64 -7.61 -7.03 13.84
CA ASN A 64 -7.45 -5.82 13.05
C ASN A 64 -8.51 -4.78 13.47
N PRO A 65 -8.11 -3.62 14.01
CA PRO A 65 -9.03 -2.59 14.46
C PRO A 65 -9.87 -1.95 13.35
N PHE A 66 -9.53 -2.13 12.08
CA PHE A 66 -10.37 -1.71 10.95
C PHE A 66 -11.82 -2.21 11.08
N PHE A 67 -12.02 -3.42 11.61
CA PHE A 67 -13.35 -3.99 11.82
C PHE A 67 -14.18 -3.29 12.91
N GLU A 68 -13.59 -2.39 13.70
CA GLU A 68 -14.33 -1.62 14.71
C GLU A 68 -15.21 -0.53 14.04
N HIS A 69 -14.79 -0.05 12.87
CA HIS A 69 -15.51 0.99 12.14
C HIS A 69 -15.93 0.60 10.71
N ALA A 70 -15.69 -0.65 10.29
CA ALA A 70 -16.05 -1.11 8.95
C ALA A 70 -16.89 -2.40 8.98
N ASP A 71 -17.85 -2.50 8.06
CA ASP A 71 -18.53 -3.72 7.73
C ASP A 71 -17.80 -4.37 6.55
N VAL A 72 -17.41 -5.64 6.69
CA VAL A 72 -16.64 -6.36 5.66
C VAL A 72 -17.30 -7.70 5.35
N GLN A 73 -17.44 -8.01 4.07
CA GLN A 73 -17.82 -9.32 3.58
C GLN A 73 -16.78 -9.83 2.58
N LEU A 74 -16.31 -11.05 2.79
CA LEU A 74 -15.41 -11.74 1.88
C LEU A 74 -16.20 -12.74 1.05
N PHE A 75 -15.86 -12.87 -0.24
CA PHE A 75 -16.47 -13.81 -1.17
C PHE A 75 -15.41 -14.66 -1.87
N ILE A 76 -15.75 -15.94 -2.11
CA ILE A 76 -14.96 -16.86 -2.90
C ILE A 76 -15.78 -17.29 -4.12
N ALA A 77 -15.18 -17.16 -5.30
CA ALA A 77 -15.73 -17.74 -6.53
C ALA A 77 -15.26 -19.19 -6.69
N ARG A 78 -16.20 -20.08 -7.05
CA ARG A 78 -15.93 -21.49 -7.30
C ARG A 78 -16.42 -21.92 -8.66
N ARG A 79 -15.64 -22.76 -9.32
CA ARG A 79 -16.00 -23.48 -10.56
C ARG A 79 -15.74 -24.96 -10.33
N ASP A 80 -16.75 -25.80 -10.50
CA ASP A 80 -16.67 -27.25 -10.22
C ASP A 80 -16.13 -27.55 -8.80
N GLY A 81 -16.55 -26.76 -7.80
CA GLY A 81 -16.11 -26.88 -6.41
C GLY A 81 -14.72 -26.32 -6.10
N ARG A 82 -13.90 -26.01 -7.11
CA ARG A 82 -12.59 -25.43 -6.96
C ARG A 82 -12.67 -23.89 -6.84
N ALA A 83 -12.00 -23.32 -5.85
CA ALA A 83 -11.90 -21.89 -5.71
C ALA A 83 -11.12 -21.28 -6.90
N VAL A 84 -11.69 -20.32 -7.62
CA VAL A 84 -11.11 -19.70 -8.82
C VAL A 84 -10.92 -18.20 -8.68
N GLY A 85 -11.34 -17.62 -7.56
CA GLY A 85 -11.13 -16.21 -7.28
C GLY A 85 -11.66 -15.81 -5.92
N ARG A 86 -11.36 -14.56 -5.53
CA ARG A 86 -11.74 -13.96 -4.26
C ARG A 86 -11.96 -12.46 -4.40
N ILE A 87 -12.77 -11.87 -3.52
CA ILE A 87 -12.98 -10.43 -3.39
C ILE A 87 -13.46 -10.09 -1.97
N SER A 88 -13.05 -8.93 -1.44
CA SER A 88 -13.70 -8.31 -0.28
C SER A 88 -14.63 -7.20 -0.73
N ALA A 89 -15.79 -7.08 -0.09
CA ALA A 89 -16.63 -5.88 -0.16
C ALA A 89 -16.69 -5.26 1.23
N HIS A 90 -16.61 -3.94 1.33
CA HIS A 90 -16.61 -3.29 2.64
C HIS A 90 -17.12 -1.85 2.60
N ILE A 91 -17.58 -1.41 3.76
CA ILE A 91 -18.09 -0.07 4.02
C ILE A 91 -17.38 0.44 5.27
N ASP A 92 -16.55 1.46 5.11
CA ASP A 92 -15.86 2.12 6.20
C ASP A 92 -16.64 3.35 6.65
N ARG A 93 -17.12 3.36 7.89
CA ARG A 93 -17.89 4.48 8.43
C ARG A 93 -17.09 5.77 8.52
N LEU A 94 -15.77 5.69 8.69
CA LEU A 94 -14.89 6.87 8.67
C LEU A 94 -14.79 7.44 7.25
N ALA A 95 -14.68 6.57 6.25
CA ALA A 95 -14.67 6.98 4.85
C ALA A 95 -16.01 7.61 4.41
N LEU A 96 -17.14 7.08 4.90
CA LEU A 96 -18.47 7.67 4.64
C LEU A 96 -18.62 9.07 5.23
N ALA A 97 -17.90 9.39 6.31
CA ALA A 97 -17.94 10.71 6.95
C ALA A 97 -17.07 11.76 6.24
N MET A 98 -16.25 11.35 5.26
CA MET A 98 -15.38 12.27 4.53
C MET A 98 -16.16 13.11 3.51
N PRO A 99 -15.67 14.31 3.16
CA PRO A 99 -16.25 15.12 2.11
C PRO A 99 -16.27 14.40 0.74
N PRO A 100 -17.36 14.38 -0.01
CA PRO A 100 -17.44 13.73 -1.32
C PRO A 100 -16.38 14.22 -2.32
N ALA A 101 -15.98 15.49 -2.24
CA ALA A 101 -14.95 16.08 -3.08
C ALA A 101 -13.56 15.43 -2.89
N GLN A 102 -13.35 14.75 -1.76
CA GLN A 102 -12.11 14.03 -1.46
C GLN A 102 -12.15 12.56 -1.89
N GLY A 103 -13.07 12.16 -2.75
CA GLY A 103 -13.12 10.82 -3.35
C GLY A 103 -13.91 9.77 -2.56
N MET A 104 -13.95 9.86 -1.25
CA MET A 104 -14.80 9.06 -0.37
C MET A 104 -16.14 9.78 -0.12
N GLY A 105 -16.84 9.49 0.94
CA GLY A 105 -18.04 10.20 1.37
C GLY A 105 -19.31 9.35 1.33
N PRO A 106 -20.45 9.96 1.66
CA PRO A 106 -21.72 9.25 1.79
C PRO A 106 -22.06 8.43 0.53
N GLY A 107 -22.57 7.22 0.73
CA GLY A 107 -23.00 6.33 -0.35
C GLY A 107 -21.86 5.62 -1.09
N THR A 108 -20.60 5.81 -0.69
CA THR A 108 -19.44 5.17 -1.33
C THR A 108 -19.05 3.89 -0.60
N GLY A 109 -19.16 2.74 -1.26
CA GLY A 109 -18.60 1.47 -0.81
C GLY A 109 -17.30 1.12 -1.52
N ASN A 110 -16.60 0.14 -1.02
CA ASN A 110 -15.32 -0.31 -1.55
C ASN A 110 -15.31 -1.82 -1.76
N TRP A 111 -14.48 -2.29 -2.69
CA TRP A 111 -14.06 -3.67 -2.77
C TRP A 111 -12.55 -3.75 -3.02
N GLY A 112 -11.95 -4.86 -2.65
CA GLY A 112 -10.50 -5.09 -2.80
C GLY A 112 -10.12 -6.54 -2.54
N LEU A 113 -8.87 -6.81 -2.21
CA LEU A 113 -8.32 -8.16 -2.03
C LEU A 113 -8.74 -9.08 -3.19
N PHE A 114 -8.75 -8.52 -4.39
CA PHE A 114 -9.30 -9.13 -5.59
C PHE A 114 -8.28 -10.04 -6.26
N GLU A 115 -8.73 -11.26 -6.58
CA GLU A 115 -7.99 -12.22 -7.41
C GLU A 115 -8.97 -13.01 -8.27
N ALA A 116 -8.68 -13.21 -9.54
CA ALA A 116 -9.50 -14.00 -10.43
C ALA A 116 -8.67 -14.73 -11.50
N GLU A 117 -9.04 -15.98 -11.82
CA GLU A 117 -8.36 -16.76 -12.86
C GLU A 117 -8.64 -16.22 -14.26
N ASP A 118 -9.85 -15.71 -14.48
CA ASP A 118 -10.32 -15.22 -15.78
C ASP A 118 -11.38 -14.12 -15.63
N GLU A 119 -11.73 -13.49 -16.75
CA GLU A 119 -12.67 -12.38 -16.79
C GLU A 119 -14.09 -12.77 -16.33
N ALA A 120 -14.54 -13.98 -16.63
CA ALA A 120 -15.85 -14.45 -16.19
C ALA A 120 -15.92 -14.54 -14.65
N THR A 121 -14.86 -15.04 -14.01
CA THR A 121 -14.70 -15.06 -12.56
C THR A 121 -14.66 -13.63 -11.99
N ALA A 122 -13.93 -12.72 -12.64
CA ALA A 122 -13.86 -11.31 -12.24
C ALA A 122 -15.24 -10.66 -12.25
N ARG A 123 -15.99 -10.84 -13.33
CA ARG A 123 -17.36 -10.33 -13.48
C ARG A 123 -18.29 -10.83 -12.37
N ALA A 124 -18.27 -12.12 -12.09
CA ALA A 124 -19.12 -12.72 -11.06
C ALA A 124 -18.77 -12.20 -9.66
N LEU A 125 -17.49 -12.08 -9.33
CA LEU A 125 -17.03 -11.55 -8.03
C LEU A 125 -17.40 -10.09 -7.84
N ILE A 126 -17.16 -9.25 -8.84
CA ILE A 126 -17.46 -7.81 -8.78
C ILE A 126 -18.96 -7.61 -8.66
N ALA A 127 -19.78 -8.34 -9.44
CA ALA A 127 -21.23 -8.28 -9.32
C ALA A 127 -21.71 -8.65 -7.90
N ALA A 128 -21.15 -9.69 -7.28
CA ALA A 128 -21.51 -10.07 -5.91
C ALA A 128 -21.12 -9.01 -4.88
N ALA A 129 -19.94 -8.39 -5.04
CA ALA A 129 -19.49 -7.29 -4.19
C ALA A 129 -20.40 -6.06 -4.33
N GLU A 130 -20.74 -5.67 -5.56
CA GLU A 130 -21.66 -4.56 -5.84
C GLU A 130 -23.06 -4.81 -5.30
N ASP A 131 -23.60 -6.03 -5.44
CA ASP A 131 -24.90 -6.41 -4.92
C ASP A 131 -24.94 -6.33 -3.39
N TRP A 132 -23.91 -6.79 -2.72
CA TRP A 132 -23.79 -6.64 -1.28
C TRP A 132 -23.72 -5.17 -0.85
N LEU A 133 -22.91 -4.35 -1.53
CA LEU A 133 -22.81 -2.92 -1.27
C LEU A 133 -24.14 -2.20 -1.53
N ARG A 134 -24.83 -2.52 -2.63
CA ARG A 134 -26.15 -1.97 -2.98
C ARG A 134 -27.20 -2.36 -1.95
N GLY A 135 -27.17 -3.62 -1.47
CA GLY A 135 -28.03 -4.10 -0.39
C GLY A 135 -27.82 -3.39 0.95
N LYS A 136 -26.64 -2.77 1.15
CA LYS A 136 -26.29 -1.92 2.29
C LYS A 136 -26.54 -0.42 2.03
N GLY A 137 -27.16 -0.06 0.91
CA GLY A 137 -27.51 1.33 0.58
C GLY A 137 -26.39 2.14 -0.09
N MET A 138 -25.30 1.50 -0.53
CA MET A 138 -24.26 2.21 -1.29
C MET A 138 -24.72 2.44 -2.73
N THR A 139 -24.40 3.60 -3.25
CA THR A 139 -24.79 4.05 -4.61
C THR A 139 -23.59 4.25 -5.53
N ARG A 140 -22.40 4.19 -4.98
CA ARG A 140 -21.13 4.34 -5.68
C ARG A 140 -20.09 3.36 -5.14
N VAL A 141 -19.18 2.93 -6.01
CA VAL A 141 -18.02 2.11 -5.65
C VAL A 141 -16.75 2.86 -6.00
N LEU A 142 -15.80 2.91 -5.08
CA LEU A 142 -14.42 3.30 -5.30
C LEU A 142 -13.53 2.09 -5.02
N ALA A 143 -12.85 1.58 -6.05
CA ALA A 143 -12.15 0.31 -5.98
C ALA A 143 -11.02 0.21 -7.04
N PRO A 144 -10.08 -0.74 -6.88
CA PRO A 144 -9.92 -1.60 -5.71
C PRO A 144 -9.28 -0.85 -4.53
N ILE A 145 -9.73 -1.17 -3.32
CA ILE A 145 -9.09 -0.77 -2.06
C ILE A 145 -9.11 -2.01 -1.16
N SER A 146 -7.93 -2.53 -0.82
CA SER A 146 -7.81 -3.73 -0.01
C SER A 146 -7.93 -3.38 1.46
N LEU A 147 -9.17 -3.30 1.97
CA LEU A 147 -9.69 -2.81 3.24
C LEU A 147 -9.58 -1.29 3.40
N SER A 148 -8.41 -0.71 3.49
CA SER A 148 -8.25 0.74 3.66
C SER A 148 -7.16 1.31 2.76
N ILE A 149 -7.13 2.64 2.65
CA ILE A 149 -6.05 3.35 1.95
C ILE A 149 -4.69 3.16 2.63
N TRP A 150 -4.68 2.77 3.91
CA TRP A 150 -3.46 2.53 4.69
C TRP A 150 -2.85 1.14 4.45
N GLU A 151 -3.62 0.24 3.84
CA GLU A 151 -3.16 -1.10 3.46
C GLU A 151 -2.73 -1.13 1.99
N GLU A 152 -3.68 -1.30 1.07
CA GLU A 152 -3.35 -1.41 -0.36
C GLU A 152 -4.43 -0.76 -1.24
N PRO A 153 -4.29 0.52 -1.59
CA PRO A 153 -5.17 1.20 -2.52
C PRO A 153 -4.73 1.01 -3.97
N GLY A 154 -5.70 0.80 -4.85
CA GLY A 154 -5.52 0.84 -6.30
C GLY A 154 -5.10 -0.47 -6.94
N GLN A 155 -5.00 -0.41 -8.27
CA GLN A 155 -4.56 -1.46 -9.17
C GLN A 155 -3.24 -1.05 -9.82
N LEU A 156 -2.24 -1.91 -9.77
CA LEU A 156 -0.99 -1.69 -10.49
C LEU A 156 -1.27 -1.71 -12.01
N VAL A 157 -0.87 -0.67 -12.72
CA VAL A 157 -1.04 -0.55 -14.18
C VAL A 157 0.29 -0.43 -14.92
N ARG A 158 1.38 -0.17 -14.20
CA ARG A 158 2.74 -0.09 -14.74
C ARG A 158 3.75 -0.50 -13.67
N GLY A 159 4.81 -1.21 -14.04
CA GLY A 159 5.86 -1.68 -13.12
C GLY A 159 5.71 -3.15 -12.73
N HIS A 160 5.07 -3.98 -13.57
CA HIS A 160 4.95 -5.43 -13.36
C HIS A 160 6.25 -6.20 -13.60
N ASP A 161 7.26 -5.56 -14.18
CA ASP A 161 8.54 -6.15 -14.57
C ASP A 161 9.54 -6.29 -13.42
N HIS A 162 9.20 -5.82 -12.22
CA HIS A 162 10.02 -5.93 -11.02
C HIS A 162 9.19 -6.18 -9.75
N PRO A 163 9.80 -6.76 -8.70
CA PRO A 163 9.10 -6.98 -7.44
C PRO A 163 8.75 -5.67 -6.75
N PRO A 164 7.58 -5.58 -6.10
CA PRO A 164 7.23 -4.43 -5.29
C PRO A 164 8.11 -4.35 -4.03
N VAL A 165 8.39 -3.13 -3.58
CA VAL A 165 8.98 -2.89 -2.26
C VAL A 165 7.93 -3.07 -1.15
N VAL A 166 8.37 -3.07 0.09
CA VAL A 166 7.50 -3.20 1.27
C VAL A 166 6.30 -2.23 1.23
N MET A 167 5.11 -2.70 1.60
CA MET A 167 3.85 -1.95 1.59
C MET A 167 3.39 -1.51 0.19
N MET A 168 3.81 -2.19 -0.87
CA MET A 168 3.34 -1.96 -2.24
C MET A 168 2.61 -3.18 -2.76
N GLY A 169 1.47 -2.95 -3.43
CA GLY A 169 0.72 -3.99 -4.11
C GLY A 169 1.36 -4.41 -5.44
N HIS A 170 1.07 -5.64 -5.86
CA HIS A 170 1.48 -6.17 -7.15
C HIS A 170 0.37 -7.10 -7.67
N GLN A 171 -0.57 -6.52 -8.38
CA GLN A 171 -1.73 -7.23 -8.91
C GLN A 171 -1.48 -7.62 -10.37
N ASP A 172 -2.20 -8.64 -10.85
CA ASP A 172 -2.12 -9.09 -12.25
C ASP A 172 -2.46 -7.97 -13.23
N ALA A 173 -1.65 -7.82 -14.28
CA ALA A 173 -1.81 -6.78 -15.29
C ALA A 173 -3.13 -6.87 -16.07
N ARG A 174 -3.76 -8.05 -16.15
CA ARG A 174 -5.03 -8.29 -16.83
C ARG A 174 -6.21 -7.58 -16.16
N TYR A 175 -6.13 -7.37 -14.84
CA TYR A 175 -7.26 -6.89 -14.04
C TYR A 175 -7.74 -5.50 -14.46
N ALA A 176 -6.83 -4.58 -14.77
CA ALA A 176 -7.20 -3.24 -15.21
C ALA A 176 -8.12 -3.26 -16.44
N GLY A 177 -7.80 -4.07 -17.45
CA GLY A 177 -8.63 -4.22 -18.63
C GLY A 177 -10.00 -4.84 -18.34
N TRP A 178 -10.07 -5.79 -17.40
CA TRP A 178 -11.36 -6.38 -16.98
C TRP A 178 -12.24 -5.37 -16.22
N PHE A 179 -11.64 -4.50 -15.40
CA PHE A 179 -12.39 -3.45 -14.71
C PHE A 179 -12.94 -2.41 -15.70
N GLU A 180 -12.14 -2.01 -16.69
CA GLU A 180 -12.59 -1.12 -17.76
C GLU A 180 -13.73 -1.73 -18.57
N ALA A 181 -13.65 -3.02 -18.92
CA ALA A 181 -14.70 -3.75 -19.63
C ALA A 181 -16.01 -3.86 -18.81
N LEU A 182 -15.94 -3.77 -17.47
CA LEU A 182 -17.08 -3.72 -16.56
C LEU A 182 -17.62 -2.31 -16.32
N GLY A 183 -17.07 -1.29 -17.01
CA GLY A 183 -17.52 0.10 -16.92
C GLY A 183 -16.87 0.93 -15.81
N TYR A 184 -15.84 0.41 -15.15
CA TYR A 184 -15.05 1.21 -14.21
C TYR A 184 -14.18 2.22 -14.95
N THR A 185 -14.10 3.42 -14.41
CA THR A 185 -13.26 4.50 -14.93
C THR A 185 -12.23 4.92 -13.89
N VAL A 186 -11.09 5.42 -14.36
CA VAL A 186 -10.01 5.87 -13.49
C VAL A 186 -10.48 7.06 -12.64
N ALA A 187 -10.56 6.86 -11.33
CA ALA A 187 -10.89 7.92 -10.38
C ALA A 187 -9.67 8.76 -10.00
N LYS A 188 -8.50 8.11 -9.82
CA LYS A 188 -7.26 8.77 -9.41
C LYS A 188 -6.05 7.95 -9.88
N ARG A 189 -4.93 8.62 -10.14
CA ARG A 189 -3.64 7.98 -10.40
C ARG A 189 -2.70 8.21 -9.22
N LEU A 190 -2.02 7.15 -8.83
CA LEU A 190 -1.00 7.15 -7.79
C LEU A 190 0.35 6.88 -8.46
N PHE A 191 1.30 7.77 -8.28
CA PHE A 191 2.65 7.61 -8.81
C PHE A 191 3.61 7.09 -7.75
N THR A 192 4.53 6.26 -8.19
CA THR A 192 5.69 5.84 -7.43
C THR A 192 6.93 6.20 -8.22
N TYR A 193 7.92 6.76 -7.56
CA TYR A 193 9.20 7.14 -8.14
C TYR A 193 10.30 6.27 -7.57
N GLU A 194 11.09 5.69 -8.47
CA GLU A 194 12.32 4.99 -8.13
C GLU A 194 13.51 5.95 -8.29
N LEU A 195 14.36 6.00 -7.29
CA LEU A 195 15.49 6.92 -7.20
C LEU A 195 16.80 6.12 -7.02
N ASP A 196 17.82 6.46 -7.81
CA ASP A 196 19.19 6.03 -7.55
C ASP A 196 19.79 6.95 -6.47
N ILE A 197 19.74 6.49 -5.22
CA ILE A 197 20.19 7.28 -4.07
C ILE A 197 21.71 7.40 -3.97
N THR A 198 22.46 6.69 -4.80
CA THR A 198 23.95 6.82 -4.85
C THR A 198 24.36 8.12 -5.53
N LYS A 199 23.51 8.70 -6.34
CA LYS A 199 23.74 9.98 -6.99
C LYS A 199 23.53 11.12 -6.01
N GLU A 200 24.34 12.15 -6.15
CA GLU A 200 24.17 13.40 -5.42
C GLU A 200 23.04 14.23 -6.04
N PHE A 201 22.39 15.02 -5.20
CA PHE A 201 21.42 16.00 -5.68
C PHE A 201 22.04 17.04 -6.61
N PRO A 202 21.23 17.64 -7.50
CA PRO A 202 21.65 18.79 -8.29
C PRO A 202 22.22 19.93 -7.41
N PRO A 203 23.17 20.73 -7.91
CA PRO A 203 23.83 21.78 -7.12
C PRO A 203 22.89 22.79 -6.45
N LEU A 204 21.73 23.02 -7.05
CA LEU A 204 20.69 23.87 -6.45
C LEU A 204 20.15 23.28 -5.14
N VAL A 205 19.80 21.99 -5.15
CA VAL A 205 19.28 21.30 -3.98
C VAL A 205 20.32 21.17 -2.89
N GLN A 206 21.58 20.88 -3.26
CA GLN A 206 22.68 20.87 -2.30
C GLN A 206 22.83 22.21 -1.58
N ARG A 207 22.69 23.34 -2.30
CA ARG A 207 22.71 24.69 -1.70
C ARG A 207 21.50 24.93 -0.78
N ILE A 208 20.31 24.44 -1.15
CA ILE A 208 19.11 24.56 -0.31
C ILE A 208 19.32 23.80 1.01
N VAL A 209 19.82 22.57 0.96
CA VAL A 209 20.14 21.76 2.15
C VAL A 209 21.19 22.45 3.01
N ALA A 210 22.31 22.86 2.42
CA ALA A 210 23.40 23.55 3.15
C ALA A 210 22.96 24.88 3.79
N SER A 211 22.03 25.60 3.15
CA SER A 211 21.43 26.81 3.73
C SER A 211 20.53 26.45 4.94
N GLY A 212 19.78 25.35 4.86
CA GLY A 212 18.96 24.87 5.97
C GLY A 212 19.78 24.39 7.16
N GLU A 213 20.88 23.68 6.93
CA GLU A 213 21.81 23.23 7.98
C GLU A 213 22.43 24.40 8.77
N LYS A 214 22.55 25.57 8.15
CA LYS A 214 23.05 26.79 8.79
C LYS A 214 21.97 27.63 9.46
N ASN A 215 20.70 27.33 9.25
CA ASN A 215 19.60 28.11 9.80
C ASN A 215 19.31 27.65 11.26
N PRO A 216 19.59 28.52 12.28
CA PRO A 216 19.39 28.12 13.68
C PRO A 216 17.92 27.91 14.07
N ARG A 217 16.96 28.31 13.23
CA ARG A 217 15.52 28.10 13.43
C ARG A 217 15.06 26.72 13.00
N ILE A 218 15.89 26.00 12.23
CA ILE A 218 15.58 24.67 11.69
C ILE A 218 16.38 23.62 12.45
N ARG A 219 15.71 22.58 12.90
CA ARG A 219 16.33 21.38 13.43
C ARG A 219 15.70 20.14 12.77
N VAL A 220 16.51 19.35 12.07
CA VAL A 220 16.10 18.02 11.57
C VAL A 220 16.79 16.98 12.45
N ARG A 221 16.01 16.08 13.03
CA ARG A 221 16.49 15.07 13.96
C ARG A 221 15.92 13.69 13.70
N ASP A 222 16.63 12.67 14.10
CA ASP A 222 16.14 11.31 14.18
C ASP A 222 15.01 11.20 15.20
N VAL A 223 14.12 10.23 15.04
CA VAL A 223 13.14 9.86 16.09
C VAL A 223 13.85 9.17 17.25
N ASP A 224 13.32 9.33 18.45
CA ASP A 224 13.82 8.69 19.66
C ASP A 224 12.94 7.49 20.05
N LYS A 225 13.45 6.27 19.81
CA LYS A 225 12.73 5.03 20.15
C LYS A 225 12.45 4.86 21.64
N SER A 226 13.19 5.52 22.51
CA SER A 226 12.93 5.49 23.96
C SER A 226 11.63 6.21 24.31
N ARG A 227 11.18 7.14 23.43
CA ARG A 227 9.95 7.92 23.55
C ARG A 227 8.95 7.56 22.43
N PHE A 228 8.90 6.30 22.04
CA PHE A 228 8.17 5.82 20.87
C PHE A 228 6.74 6.37 20.76
N ASP A 229 5.96 6.33 21.81
CA ASP A 229 4.56 6.78 21.78
C ASP A 229 4.44 8.29 21.55
N ALA A 230 5.33 9.08 22.15
CA ALA A 230 5.35 10.54 21.98
C ALA A 230 5.79 10.91 20.54
N GLU A 231 6.80 10.24 20.00
CA GLU A 231 7.26 10.45 18.62
C GLU A 231 6.21 10.01 17.60
N ALA A 232 5.53 8.88 17.84
CA ALA A 232 4.43 8.42 17.02
C ALA A 232 3.24 9.41 17.02
N ALA A 233 2.93 10.01 18.18
CA ALA A 233 1.90 11.04 18.29
C ALA A 233 2.25 12.29 17.48
N ILE A 234 3.50 12.76 17.52
CA ILE A 234 3.98 13.89 16.70
C ILE A 234 3.82 13.59 15.20
N ILE A 235 4.25 12.40 14.77
CA ILE A 235 4.14 11.97 13.38
C ILE A 235 2.68 11.91 12.95
N LEU A 236 1.80 11.30 13.76
CA LEU A 236 0.38 11.18 13.45
C LEU A 236 -0.31 12.55 13.36
N GLU A 237 -0.05 13.45 14.32
CA GLU A 237 -0.61 14.79 14.31
C GLU A 237 -0.17 15.55 13.05
N THR A 238 1.12 15.49 12.72
CA THR A 238 1.65 16.14 11.51
C THR A 238 1.09 15.51 10.23
N LEU A 239 0.91 14.18 10.20
CA LEU A 239 0.32 13.47 9.06
C LEU A 239 -1.13 13.87 8.84
N ASN A 240 -1.95 13.87 9.90
CA ASN A 240 -3.36 14.23 9.80
C ASN A 240 -3.55 15.68 9.35
N ASP A 241 -2.72 16.61 9.83
CA ASP A 241 -2.74 18.00 9.36
C ASP A 241 -2.29 18.09 7.90
N ALA A 242 -1.17 17.46 7.55
CA ALA A 242 -0.58 17.55 6.21
C ALA A 242 -1.45 16.95 5.11
N TRP A 243 -2.21 15.88 5.42
CA TRP A 243 -2.97 15.10 4.45
C TRP A 243 -4.48 15.33 4.51
N ALA A 244 -4.97 16.18 5.42
CA ALA A 244 -6.38 16.40 5.65
C ALA A 244 -7.22 16.70 4.39
N ASP A 245 -6.62 17.37 3.40
CA ASP A 245 -7.28 17.74 2.14
C ASP A 245 -6.92 16.80 0.97
N ASN A 246 -6.12 15.76 1.20
CA ASN A 246 -5.74 14.83 0.13
C ASN A 246 -6.95 14.00 -0.34
N TRP A 247 -7.00 13.77 -1.63
CA TRP A 247 -8.00 12.87 -2.19
C TRP A 247 -7.82 11.45 -1.65
N GLY A 248 -8.91 10.82 -1.26
CA GLY A 248 -8.91 9.47 -0.69
C GLY A 248 -8.51 9.39 0.78
N PHE A 249 -8.09 10.49 1.40
CA PHE A 249 -7.68 10.46 2.80
C PHE A 249 -8.83 10.06 3.73
N VAL A 250 -8.53 9.15 4.64
CA VAL A 250 -9.39 8.75 5.76
C VAL A 250 -8.54 8.79 7.02
N PRO A 251 -8.97 9.48 8.09
CA PRO A 251 -8.20 9.54 9.33
C PRO A 251 -7.92 8.15 9.89
N ILE A 252 -6.69 7.91 10.32
CA ILE A 252 -6.32 6.68 11.00
C ILE A 252 -6.68 6.79 12.49
N THR A 253 -7.29 5.76 13.05
CA THR A 253 -7.69 5.74 14.47
C THR A 253 -6.49 5.45 15.40
N PRO A 254 -6.54 5.83 16.68
CA PRO A 254 -5.51 5.46 17.65
C PRO A 254 -5.28 3.95 17.76
N ALA A 255 -6.33 3.14 17.65
CA ALA A 255 -6.23 1.69 17.65
C ALA A 255 -5.46 1.16 16.43
N GLU A 256 -5.73 1.71 15.23
CA GLU A 256 -5.00 1.36 14.00
C GLU A 256 -3.54 1.81 14.06
N VAL A 257 -3.26 2.99 14.64
CA VAL A 257 -1.88 3.46 14.87
C VAL A 257 -1.12 2.49 15.77
N ALA A 258 -1.73 2.07 16.89
CA ALA A 258 -1.12 1.11 17.81
C ALA A 258 -0.89 -0.26 17.14
N TYR A 259 -1.84 -0.73 16.34
CA TYR A 259 -1.76 -1.98 15.59
C TYR A 259 -0.64 -1.95 14.55
N THR A 260 -0.61 -0.92 13.70
CA THR A 260 0.40 -0.74 12.68
C THR A 260 1.78 -0.48 13.30
N GLY A 261 1.84 0.35 14.34
CA GLY A 261 3.07 0.63 15.06
C GLY A 261 3.71 -0.62 15.66
N LYS A 262 2.91 -1.52 16.25
CA LYS A 262 3.38 -2.82 16.74
C LYS A 262 3.99 -3.69 15.64
N LYS A 263 3.37 -3.72 14.47
CA LYS A 263 3.87 -4.46 13.29
C LYS A 263 5.14 -3.85 12.72
N LEU A 264 5.21 -2.53 12.61
CA LEU A 264 6.35 -1.84 12.04
C LEU A 264 7.53 -1.70 13.00
N LYS A 265 7.31 -1.79 14.31
CA LYS A 265 8.36 -1.59 15.34
C LYS A 265 9.65 -2.41 15.09
N PRO A 266 9.61 -3.68 14.67
CA PRO A 266 10.83 -4.43 14.35
C PRO A 266 11.59 -3.90 13.13
N LEU A 267 10.88 -3.23 12.21
CA LEU A 267 11.43 -2.69 10.96
C LEU A 267 11.92 -1.25 11.10
N VAL A 268 11.33 -0.49 12.02
CA VAL A 268 11.67 0.91 12.28
C VAL A 268 13.13 1.07 12.70
N ARG A 269 13.82 2.03 12.07
CA ARG A 269 15.17 2.48 12.39
C ARG A 269 15.13 3.98 12.66
N GLU A 270 15.72 4.41 13.78
CA GLU A 270 15.70 5.82 14.23
C GLU A 270 16.26 6.74 13.18
N ASP A 271 17.40 6.38 12.60
CA ASP A 271 18.14 7.10 11.60
C ASP A 271 17.50 7.10 10.18
N LEU A 272 16.36 6.45 10.01
CA LEU A 272 15.56 6.42 8.78
C LEU A 272 14.20 7.14 8.95
N ILE A 273 13.93 7.70 10.13
CA ILE A 273 12.71 8.48 10.39
C ILE A 273 13.14 9.83 10.96
N MET A 274 12.83 10.89 10.21
CA MET A 274 13.19 12.26 10.57
C MET A 274 11.97 13.05 10.99
N ILE A 275 12.16 13.89 12.01
CA ILE A 275 11.24 14.96 12.37
C ILE A 275 11.98 16.28 12.16
N ALA A 276 11.34 17.19 11.42
CA ALA A 276 11.85 18.55 11.23
C ALA A 276 11.07 19.51 12.11
N GLU A 277 11.81 20.27 12.88
CA GLU A 277 11.31 21.31 13.78
C GLU A 277 11.68 22.70 13.23
N TYR A 278 10.76 23.63 13.35
CA TYR A 278 10.97 25.04 13.03
C TYR A 278 10.64 25.89 14.27
N GLU A 279 11.62 26.63 14.76
CA GLU A 279 11.51 27.39 16.03
C GLU A 279 11.09 26.53 17.23
N GLY A 280 11.50 25.26 17.24
CA GLY A 280 11.21 24.30 18.29
C GLY A 280 9.91 23.51 18.12
N GLU A 281 9.08 23.85 17.14
CA GLU A 281 7.81 23.15 16.87
C GLU A 281 7.97 22.10 15.77
N PRO A 282 7.47 20.86 15.94
CA PRO A 282 7.46 19.85 14.90
C PRO A 282 6.54 20.27 13.75
N VAL A 283 7.11 20.43 12.55
CA VAL A 283 6.39 20.93 11.37
C VAL A 283 6.43 20.01 10.17
N ALA A 284 7.32 19.02 10.17
CA ALA A 284 7.40 18.05 9.10
C ALA A 284 7.97 16.72 9.61
N PHE A 285 7.69 15.65 8.88
CA PHE A 285 8.30 14.35 9.11
C PHE A 285 8.51 13.59 7.80
N MET A 286 9.43 12.64 7.83
CA MET A 286 9.63 11.65 6.76
C MET A 286 9.92 10.31 7.39
N MET A 287 9.15 9.29 7.01
CA MET A 287 9.33 7.91 7.43
C MET A 287 9.91 7.11 6.26
N THR A 288 10.99 6.42 6.51
CA THR A 288 11.63 5.52 5.54
C THR A 288 11.84 4.16 6.18
N LEU A 289 11.54 3.11 5.42
CA LEU A 289 11.65 1.74 5.86
C LEU A 289 12.64 0.97 4.97
N PRO A 290 13.44 0.07 5.56
CA PRO A 290 14.18 -0.93 4.78
C PRO A 290 13.20 -1.83 4.02
N ASP A 291 13.52 -2.20 2.78
CA ASP A 291 12.64 -3.08 2.00
C ASP A 291 12.59 -4.49 2.57
N LEU A 292 11.56 -4.75 3.37
CA LEU A 292 11.31 -6.06 3.98
C LEU A 292 11.00 -7.14 2.93
N ASN A 293 10.49 -6.75 1.77
CA ASN A 293 10.14 -7.68 0.70
C ASN A 293 11.37 -8.45 0.19
N GLU A 294 12.56 -7.84 0.22
CA GLU A 294 13.80 -8.55 -0.09
C GLU A 294 14.06 -9.74 0.84
N ALA A 295 13.70 -9.61 2.11
CA ALA A 295 13.84 -10.68 3.10
C ALA A 295 12.76 -11.74 3.02
N ILE A 296 11.48 -11.34 2.83
CA ILE A 296 10.34 -12.27 2.89
C ILE A 296 10.03 -12.97 1.56
N ARG A 297 10.41 -12.39 0.41
CA ARG A 297 10.16 -12.97 -0.92
C ARG A 297 10.61 -14.44 -1.04
N PRO A 298 11.84 -14.83 -0.59
CA PRO A 298 12.26 -16.22 -0.67
C PRO A 298 11.48 -17.16 0.25
N MET A 299 10.78 -16.62 1.25
CA MET A 299 10.00 -17.41 2.23
C MET A 299 8.67 -17.90 1.68
N ARG A 300 8.21 -17.36 0.55
CA ARG A 300 6.94 -17.71 -0.12
C ARG A 300 5.76 -17.76 0.85
N GLY A 301 5.66 -16.76 1.74
CA GLY A 301 4.60 -16.64 2.74
C GLY A 301 4.74 -17.53 3.98
N ARG A 302 5.78 -18.37 4.07
CA ARG A 302 5.95 -19.35 5.16
C ARG A 302 7.05 -18.92 6.11
N LEU A 303 6.68 -18.65 7.37
CA LEU A 303 7.63 -18.30 8.42
C LEU A 303 8.26 -19.54 9.07
N PHE A 304 7.49 -20.62 9.22
CA PHE A 304 7.96 -21.87 9.84
C PHE A 304 8.29 -22.95 8.80
N PRO A 305 9.21 -23.90 9.09
CA PRO A 305 9.86 -24.09 10.40
C PRO A 305 11.10 -23.22 10.66
N PHE A 306 11.82 -22.70 9.63
CA PHE A 306 13.15 -22.07 9.83
C PHE A 306 13.28 -20.63 9.32
N ASN A 307 12.33 -20.16 8.50
CA ASN A 307 12.40 -18.82 7.91
C ASN A 307 12.36 -17.69 8.97
N TRP A 308 11.75 -17.93 10.12
CA TRP A 308 11.75 -16.96 11.23
C TRP A 308 13.16 -16.63 11.72
N ILE A 309 14.11 -17.59 11.67
CA ILE A 309 15.50 -17.36 12.04
C ILE A 309 16.15 -16.40 11.04
N ARG A 310 15.91 -16.62 9.74
CA ARG A 310 16.41 -15.74 8.68
C ARG A 310 15.83 -14.34 8.79
N LEU A 311 14.53 -14.24 9.03
CA LEU A 311 13.85 -12.95 9.22
C LEU A 311 14.41 -12.21 10.44
N LEU A 312 14.54 -12.90 11.58
CA LEU A 312 15.10 -12.31 12.81
C LEU A 312 16.53 -11.84 12.62
N SER A 313 17.36 -12.63 11.94
CA SER A 313 18.74 -12.25 11.59
C SER A 313 18.78 -11.01 10.72
N TRP A 314 17.92 -10.95 9.69
CA TRP A 314 17.83 -9.79 8.82
C TRP A 314 17.31 -8.54 9.58
N LEU A 315 16.28 -8.69 10.41
CA LEU A 315 15.75 -7.59 11.23
C LEU A 315 16.79 -7.04 12.23
N ARG A 316 17.72 -7.85 12.71
CA ARG A 316 18.80 -7.37 13.60
C ARG A 316 19.82 -6.49 12.87
N LYS A 317 20.14 -6.83 11.62
CA LYS A 317 21.11 -6.10 10.80
C LYS A 317 20.65 -6.04 9.35
N PRO A 318 19.64 -5.23 9.04
CA PRO A 318 19.12 -5.13 7.68
C PRO A 318 20.20 -4.56 6.75
N ARG A 319 20.27 -5.13 5.55
CA ARG A 319 21.09 -4.62 4.44
C ARG A 319 20.26 -4.66 3.16
N PRO A 320 19.19 -3.88 3.11
CA PRO A 320 18.35 -3.84 1.93
C PRO A 320 19.04 -3.05 0.82
N ARG A 321 18.85 -3.47 -0.42
CA ARG A 321 19.27 -2.69 -1.58
C ARG A 321 18.38 -1.49 -1.80
N ALA A 322 17.09 -1.62 -1.43
CA ALA A 322 16.08 -0.60 -1.57
C ALA A 322 15.56 -0.10 -0.22
N MET A 323 15.21 1.17 -0.19
CA MET A 323 14.46 1.83 0.88
C MET A 323 13.10 2.30 0.36
N ARG A 324 12.08 2.27 1.22
CA ARG A 324 10.73 2.74 0.90
C ARG A 324 10.36 3.94 1.74
N VAL A 325 9.85 5.00 1.11
CA VAL A 325 9.26 6.15 1.79
C VAL A 325 7.74 6.04 1.70
N PRO A 326 7.06 5.43 2.68
CA PRO A 326 5.61 5.31 2.68
C PRO A 326 4.91 6.61 3.08
N LEU A 327 5.50 7.39 3.97
CA LEU A 327 4.88 8.56 4.56
C LEU A 327 5.86 9.72 4.64
N MET A 328 5.38 10.88 4.18
CA MET A 328 6.05 12.16 4.33
C MET A 328 4.98 13.25 4.42
N GLY A 329 5.20 14.22 5.29
CA GLY A 329 4.27 15.33 5.45
C GLY A 329 4.95 16.58 5.96
N VAL A 330 4.47 17.72 5.48
CA VAL A 330 4.77 19.05 6.00
C VAL A 330 3.45 19.67 6.43
N ARG A 331 3.39 20.30 7.60
CA ARG A 331 2.17 20.93 8.11
C ARG A 331 1.57 21.88 7.08
N LYS A 332 0.24 21.86 6.96
CA LYS A 332 -0.54 22.52 5.91
C LYS A 332 -0.18 24.00 5.75
N HIS A 333 -0.03 24.74 6.84
CA HIS A 333 0.28 26.17 6.81
C HIS A 333 1.64 26.51 6.20
N LEU A 334 2.54 25.53 6.04
CA LEU A 334 3.86 25.71 5.43
C LEU A 334 3.94 25.20 3.98
N GLN A 335 3.01 24.37 3.53
CA GLN A 335 3.13 23.61 2.27
C GLN A 335 3.43 24.46 1.02
N SER A 336 2.93 25.68 0.94
CA SER A 336 3.18 26.58 -0.18
C SER A 336 4.44 27.46 0.00
N SER A 337 5.23 27.21 1.04
CA SER A 337 6.39 28.03 1.37
C SER A 337 7.71 27.44 0.83
N ARG A 338 8.73 28.29 0.66
CA ARG A 338 10.10 27.83 0.38
C ARG A 338 10.66 26.99 1.52
N LEU A 339 10.20 27.22 2.75
CA LEU A 339 10.60 26.46 3.92
C LEU A 339 10.16 25.00 3.79
N ALA A 340 8.96 24.72 3.28
CA ALA A 340 8.48 23.35 3.08
C ALA A 340 9.43 22.54 2.18
N SER A 341 9.83 23.11 1.03
CA SER A 341 10.78 22.46 0.12
C SER A 341 12.16 22.27 0.78
N GLN A 342 12.63 23.25 1.55
CA GLN A 342 13.90 23.16 2.27
C GLN A 342 13.88 22.03 3.29
N LEU A 343 12.83 21.94 4.12
CA LEU A 343 12.67 20.88 5.10
C LEU A 343 12.58 19.49 4.44
N ALA A 344 11.83 19.39 3.33
CA ALA A 344 11.70 18.16 2.57
C ALA A 344 13.06 17.67 2.05
N PHE A 345 13.82 18.53 1.37
CA PHE A 345 15.13 18.15 0.84
C PHE A 345 16.16 17.85 1.95
N MET A 346 16.10 18.55 3.08
CA MET A 346 16.96 18.24 4.24
C MET A 346 16.66 16.83 4.79
N MET A 347 15.39 16.49 5.02
CA MET A 347 15.01 15.16 5.51
C MET A 347 15.41 14.05 4.51
N ILE A 348 15.14 14.26 3.22
CA ILE A 348 15.51 13.30 2.16
C ILE A 348 17.03 13.09 2.15
N GLU A 349 17.82 14.18 2.17
CA GLU A 349 19.29 14.08 2.11
C GLU A 349 19.86 13.41 3.36
N PHE A 350 19.35 13.69 4.55
CA PHE A 350 19.84 13.08 5.79
C PHE A 350 19.55 11.58 5.81
N ILE A 351 18.33 11.17 5.41
CA ILE A 351 17.98 9.76 5.29
C ILE A 351 18.81 9.08 4.19
N ARG A 352 19.01 9.74 3.03
CA ARG A 352 19.84 9.22 1.95
C ARG A 352 21.26 8.91 2.43
N ARG A 353 21.90 9.85 3.12
CA ARG A 353 23.24 9.67 3.70
C ARG A 353 23.28 8.48 4.66
N ASN A 354 22.28 8.36 5.54
CA ASN A 354 22.19 7.23 6.46
C ASN A 354 21.95 5.90 5.74
N ALA A 355 21.05 5.87 4.75
CA ALA A 355 20.72 4.69 3.96
C ALA A 355 21.97 4.12 3.23
N ILE A 356 22.78 4.99 2.66
CA ILE A 356 24.05 4.59 1.99
C ILE A 356 25.08 4.15 3.03
N ALA A 357 25.38 4.99 4.01
CA ALA A 357 26.51 4.79 4.92
C ALA A 357 26.31 3.61 5.87
N ARG A 358 25.07 3.42 6.39
CA ARG A 358 24.81 2.43 7.42
C ARG A 358 24.22 1.13 6.89
N TYR A 359 23.47 1.19 5.79
CA TYR A 359 22.72 0.04 5.24
C TYR A 359 23.28 -0.45 3.89
N GLY A 360 24.06 0.39 3.19
CA GLY A 360 24.59 0.08 1.87
C GLY A 360 23.53 0.06 0.77
N SER A 361 22.42 0.76 1.00
CA SER A 361 21.32 0.85 0.03
C SER A 361 21.71 1.72 -1.16
N VAL A 362 21.19 1.35 -2.33
CA VAL A 362 21.49 2.02 -3.61
C VAL A 362 20.25 2.62 -4.26
N ARG A 363 19.06 2.19 -3.81
CA ARG A 363 17.77 2.56 -4.40
C ARG A 363 16.83 3.09 -3.32
N GLY A 364 16.08 4.13 -3.65
CA GLY A 364 14.96 4.62 -2.88
C GLY A 364 13.68 4.55 -3.70
N GLU A 365 12.55 4.30 -3.06
CA GLU A 365 11.24 4.37 -3.68
C GLU A 365 10.33 5.26 -2.85
N ILE A 366 9.75 6.29 -3.49
CA ILE A 366 8.83 7.22 -2.86
C ILE A 366 7.46 7.15 -3.56
N GLY A 367 6.41 7.06 -2.82
CA GLY A 367 5.01 6.98 -3.27
C GLY A 367 4.16 6.38 -2.15
N TRP A 368 2.87 6.39 -2.25
CA TRP A 368 2.12 6.83 -3.45
C TRP A 368 2.00 8.35 -3.47
N ILE A 369 2.21 8.96 -4.61
CA ILE A 369 2.04 10.39 -4.84
C ILE A 369 0.82 10.57 -5.74
N LEU A 370 -0.17 11.32 -5.29
CA LEU A 370 -1.36 11.67 -6.07
C LEU A 370 -0.99 12.45 -7.34
N ASP A 371 -1.69 12.21 -8.44
CA ASP A 371 -1.42 12.85 -9.73
C ASP A 371 -1.57 14.38 -9.72
N ASP A 372 -2.37 14.92 -8.80
CA ASP A 372 -2.55 16.36 -8.58
C ASP A 372 -1.64 16.95 -7.49
N ASN A 373 -0.84 16.14 -6.78
CA ASN A 373 0.13 16.63 -5.80
C ASN A 373 1.39 17.16 -6.48
N GLN A 374 1.28 18.35 -7.07
CA GLN A 374 2.36 18.98 -7.83
C GLN A 374 3.61 19.24 -6.97
N GLY A 375 3.45 19.57 -5.68
CA GLY A 375 4.56 19.83 -4.77
C GLY A 375 5.46 18.60 -4.59
N MET A 376 4.86 17.45 -4.27
CA MET A 376 5.60 16.19 -4.10
C MET A 376 6.16 15.66 -5.42
N ARG A 377 5.42 15.81 -6.51
CA ARG A 377 5.91 15.43 -7.85
C ARG A 377 7.14 16.23 -8.24
N ALA A 378 7.12 17.55 -8.03
CA ALA A 378 8.28 18.41 -8.32
C ALA A 378 9.52 18.04 -7.48
N ILE A 379 9.33 17.60 -6.22
CA ILE A 379 10.44 17.10 -5.39
C ILE A 379 10.96 15.77 -5.95
N ALA A 380 10.07 14.86 -6.35
CA ALA A 380 10.46 13.55 -6.87
C ALA A 380 11.10 13.62 -8.28
N ASP A 381 10.73 14.61 -9.08
CA ASP A 381 11.29 14.86 -10.43
C ASP A 381 12.69 15.53 -10.37
N THR A 382 13.12 16.04 -9.22
CA THR A 382 14.41 16.72 -9.02
C THR A 382 15.54 15.76 -8.67
#